data_965dfec419a15f24a714074461d38041
#
_entry.id   965dfec419a15f24a714074461d38041
#
_cell.length_a   1.000
_cell.length_b   1.000
_cell.length_c   1.000
_cell.angle_alpha   90.00
_cell.angle_beta   90.00
_cell.angle_gamma   90.00
#
_symmetry.space_group_name_H-M   'P 1'
#
loop_
_entity.id
_entity.type
_entity.pdbx_description
1 polymer ?
#
loop_
_entity_poly.entity_id
_entity_poly.type
_entity_poly.pdbx_seq_one_letter_code
_entity_poly.pdbx_strand_id
1 'polypeptide(L)'
;IGDDAFYKCKCLTGITIPNSVISIGYNAFEGCVNLTSITIPDSVTSIDDYAFYGCDNLTSVTIPDSVTSIGNSAFESCPLSSVTIPKTVKKIGQESFRGCKEITVYDSIDPDAKPCKRHLDACNGEPNSLLGAIVNYSLISDWLDYEITVRSAKTNEIKYKVWMGADKTQRSYYCTLKSSWGRNATFNFNAVDEFFPKIKGVYHKIKVAMNRLRYPVDLTDEQKEMYSSYIVHSAKNAVKLCIDTDDMELMLDLEQFGVIKKSNIDELLEYATEKKAVQFTAYLLEYKESHFSNGKNVLDSLKL
;
A
#
# COMPACT_ATOMS: atom_id res chain seq x y z
N ILE A 1 -17.46 15.78 -17.78
CA ILE A 1 -16.73 15.30 -18.97
C ILE A 1 -17.48 14.11 -19.48
N GLY A 2 -17.87 14.15 -20.78
CA GLY A 2 -18.64 13.08 -21.42
C GLY A 2 -17.80 11.83 -21.71
N ASP A 3 -18.52 10.76 -22.11
CA ASP A 3 -17.89 9.51 -22.52
C ASP A 3 -16.94 9.73 -23.70
N ASP A 4 -15.81 9.03 -23.71
CA ASP A 4 -14.78 9.06 -24.73
C ASP A 4 -14.19 10.45 -25.04
N ALA A 5 -14.45 11.48 -24.20
CA ALA A 5 -14.12 12.88 -24.50
C ALA A 5 -12.64 13.11 -24.87
N PHE A 6 -11.72 12.38 -24.26
CA PHE A 6 -10.28 12.41 -24.51
C PHE A 6 -9.74 11.01 -24.80
N TYR A 7 -10.57 10.11 -25.30
CA TYR A 7 -10.19 8.74 -25.62
C TYR A 7 -8.96 8.69 -26.51
N LYS A 8 -7.91 8.01 -26.03
CA LYS A 8 -6.61 7.86 -26.72
C LYS A 8 -5.96 9.16 -27.17
N CYS A 9 -6.18 10.25 -26.44
CA CYS A 9 -5.46 11.50 -26.66
C CYS A 9 -3.99 11.35 -26.22
N LYS A 10 -3.20 10.63 -27.02
CA LYS A 10 -1.80 10.25 -26.70
C LYS A 10 -0.86 11.44 -26.50
N CYS A 11 -1.18 12.61 -27.04
CA CYS A 11 -0.33 13.81 -26.87
C CYS A 11 -0.70 14.62 -25.63
N LEU A 12 -1.76 14.24 -24.90
CA LEU A 12 -2.21 14.94 -23.70
C LEU A 12 -1.25 14.66 -22.55
N THR A 13 -0.53 15.67 -22.08
CA THR A 13 0.42 15.58 -20.96
C THR A 13 -0.17 16.08 -19.64
N GLY A 14 -1.18 16.93 -19.70
CA GLY A 14 -1.91 17.46 -18.55
C GLY A 14 -3.15 18.21 -18.99
N ILE A 15 -4.12 18.31 -18.10
CA ILE A 15 -5.37 19.05 -18.32
C ILE A 15 -5.87 19.62 -16.99
N THR A 16 -6.43 20.82 -17.06
CA THR A 16 -7.15 21.42 -15.94
C THR A 16 -8.63 21.14 -16.08
N ILE A 17 -9.22 20.41 -15.15
CA ILE A 17 -10.66 20.14 -15.11
C ILE A 17 -11.35 21.30 -14.38
N PRO A 18 -12.30 22.01 -15.00
CA PRO A 18 -13.02 23.11 -14.35
C PRO A 18 -13.92 22.63 -13.20
N ASN A 19 -14.13 23.50 -12.19
CA ASN A 19 -15.03 23.22 -11.07
C ASN A 19 -16.53 23.07 -11.44
N SER A 20 -16.89 23.26 -12.70
CA SER A 20 -18.24 22.97 -13.21
C SER A 20 -18.45 21.49 -13.58
N VAL A 21 -17.37 20.68 -13.58
CA VAL A 21 -17.44 19.27 -13.92
C VAL A 21 -17.94 18.48 -12.71
N ILE A 22 -19.04 17.73 -12.89
CA ILE A 22 -19.67 16.93 -11.85
C ILE A 22 -19.29 15.45 -11.98
N SER A 23 -18.98 14.98 -13.19
CA SER A 23 -18.64 13.58 -13.46
C SER A 23 -17.57 13.44 -14.52
N ILE A 24 -16.81 12.35 -14.44
CA ILE A 24 -15.87 11.90 -15.48
C ILE A 24 -16.46 10.62 -16.05
N GLY A 25 -16.83 10.67 -17.35
CA GLY A 25 -17.59 9.62 -18.02
C GLY A 25 -16.75 8.40 -18.43
N TYR A 26 -17.43 7.44 -19.04
CA TYR A 26 -16.87 6.19 -19.55
C TYR A 26 -15.73 6.47 -20.54
N ASN A 27 -14.57 5.80 -20.39
CA ASN A 27 -13.37 5.94 -21.22
C ASN A 27 -12.86 7.38 -21.37
N ALA A 28 -13.27 8.33 -20.54
CA ALA A 28 -13.04 9.78 -20.79
C ALA A 28 -11.57 10.12 -21.07
N PHE A 29 -10.62 9.44 -20.41
CA PHE A 29 -9.17 9.59 -20.62
C PHE A 29 -8.48 8.25 -20.90
N GLU A 30 -9.22 7.21 -21.33
CA GLU A 30 -8.61 5.92 -21.64
C GLU A 30 -7.48 6.07 -22.66
N GLY A 31 -6.34 5.47 -22.37
CA GLY A 31 -5.18 5.46 -23.26
C GLY A 31 -4.51 6.82 -23.48
N CYS A 32 -4.72 7.78 -22.57
CA CYS A 32 -3.94 9.03 -22.52
C CYS A 32 -2.54 8.73 -21.97
N VAL A 33 -1.75 7.97 -22.72
CA VAL A 33 -0.48 7.36 -22.27
C VAL A 33 0.57 8.37 -21.78
N ASN A 34 0.51 9.64 -22.22
CA ASN A 34 1.45 10.68 -21.79
C ASN A 34 0.91 11.59 -20.69
N LEU A 35 -0.29 11.33 -20.16
CA LEU A 35 -0.85 12.08 -19.04
C LEU A 35 -0.08 11.73 -17.77
N THR A 36 0.65 12.69 -17.18
CA THR A 36 1.52 12.47 -16.04
C THR A 36 0.85 12.77 -14.69
N SER A 37 -0.06 13.72 -14.69
CA SER A 37 -0.82 14.11 -13.50
C SER A 37 -2.17 14.69 -13.89
N ILE A 38 -3.14 14.55 -13.00
CA ILE A 38 -4.46 15.17 -13.14
C ILE A 38 -4.98 15.59 -11.77
N THR A 39 -5.57 16.76 -11.71
CA THR A 39 -6.30 17.23 -10.53
C THR A 39 -7.79 17.08 -10.77
N ILE A 40 -8.44 16.25 -9.97
CA ILE A 40 -9.89 16.06 -9.98
C ILE A 40 -10.49 17.11 -9.04
N PRO A 41 -11.34 18.03 -9.51
CA PRO A 41 -11.88 19.08 -8.64
C PRO A 41 -12.94 18.56 -7.66
N ASP A 42 -13.15 19.29 -6.57
CA ASP A 42 -14.11 18.96 -5.51
C ASP A 42 -15.60 18.97 -5.96
N SER A 43 -15.87 19.34 -7.20
CA SER A 43 -17.19 19.24 -7.81
C SER A 43 -17.53 17.85 -8.35
N VAL A 44 -16.50 16.99 -8.58
CA VAL A 44 -16.67 15.67 -9.18
C VAL A 44 -17.20 14.69 -8.13
N THR A 45 -18.32 14.05 -8.43
CA THR A 45 -19.01 13.08 -7.56
C THR A 45 -18.85 11.64 -8.03
N SER A 46 -18.52 11.43 -9.31
CA SER A 46 -18.34 10.09 -9.88
C SER A 46 -17.24 10.05 -10.93
N ILE A 47 -16.52 8.94 -10.94
CA ILE A 47 -15.54 8.54 -11.97
C ILE A 47 -16.06 7.23 -12.53
N ASP A 48 -16.32 7.17 -13.84
CA ASP A 48 -16.98 6.04 -14.48
C ASP A 48 -15.97 4.96 -14.92
N ASP A 49 -16.48 3.85 -15.48
CA ASP A 49 -15.69 2.71 -15.91
C ASP A 49 -14.63 3.14 -16.93
N TYR A 50 -13.41 2.61 -16.79
CA TYR A 50 -12.26 2.86 -17.66
C TYR A 50 -11.82 4.32 -17.80
N ALA A 51 -12.30 5.22 -16.96
CA ALA A 51 -12.10 6.67 -17.12
C ALA A 51 -10.63 7.07 -17.34
N PHE A 52 -9.67 6.41 -16.69
CA PHE A 52 -8.22 6.62 -16.82
C PHE A 52 -7.46 5.32 -17.18
N TYR A 53 -8.14 4.32 -17.73
CA TYR A 53 -7.53 3.05 -18.09
C TYR A 53 -6.32 3.26 -19.03
N GLY A 54 -5.18 2.63 -18.68
CA GLY A 54 -3.99 2.68 -19.54
C GLY A 54 -3.37 4.08 -19.67
N CYS A 55 -3.52 4.95 -18.66
CA CYS A 55 -2.72 6.17 -18.55
C CYS A 55 -1.32 5.81 -18.04
N ASP A 56 -0.47 5.27 -18.91
CA ASP A 56 0.80 4.60 -18.59
C ASP A 56 1.85 5.49 -17.89
N ASN A 57 1.66 6.80 -17.88
CA ASN A 57 2.54 7.74 -17.18
C ASN A 57 1.86 8.47 -16.02
N LEU A 58 0.62 8.12 -15.66
CA LEU A 58 -0.09 8.72 -14.53
C LEU A 58 0.42 8.11 -13.21
N THR A 59 1.37 8.79 -12.57
CA THR A 59 2.03 8.32 -11.35
C THR A 59 1.38 8.79 -10.06
N SER A 60 0.53 9.81 -10.14
CA SER A 60 -0.20 10.34 -8.99
C SER A 60 -1.58 10.86 -9.36
N VAL A 61 -2.54 10.67 -8.46
CA VAL A 61 -3.88 11.23 -8.54
C VAL A 61 -4.39 11.52 -7.14
N THR A 62 -5.07 12.65 -6.98
CA THR A 62 -5.83 12.95 -5.76
C THR A 62 -7.31 12.79 -6.05
N ILE A 63 -7.97 11.91 -5.28
CA ILE A 63 -9.42 11.70 -5.36
C ILE A 63 -10.06 12.56 -4.27
N PRO A 64 -10.88 13.55 -4.63
CA PRO A 64 -11.46 14.46 -3.63
C PRO A 64 -12.60 13.81 -2.82
N ASP A 65 -12.88 14.38 -1.66
CA ASP A 65 -13.94 13.90 -0.74
C ASP A 65 -15.36 14.04 -1.32
N SER A 66 -15.53 14.68 -2.44
CA SER A 66 -16.80 14.74 -3.17
C SER A 66 -17.15 13.45 -3.91
N VAL A 67 -16.12 12.64 -4.25
CA VAL A 67 -16.32 11.39 -5.01
C VAL A 67 -17.01 10.35 -4.14
N THR A 68 -18.09 9.78 -4.67
CA THR A 68 -18.89 8.73 -4.02
C THR A 68 -18.85 7.40 -4.76
N SER A 69 -18.45 7.39 -6.03
CA SER A 69 -18.34 6.17 -6.82
C SER A 69 -17.15 6.21 -7.78
N ILE A 70 -16.50 5.06 -7.94
CA ILE A 70 -15.39 4.80 -8.86
C ILE A 70 -15.75 3.53 -9.64
N GLY A 71 -15.70 3.61 -10.96
CA GLY A 71 -16.09 2.55 -11.88
C GLY A 71 -15.06 1.42 -12.03
N ASN A 72 -15.43 0.41 -12.85
CA ASN A 72 -14.55 -0.72 -13.14
C ASN A 72 -13.31 -0.24 -13.91
N SER A 73 -12.15 -0.77 -13.59
CA SER A 73 -10.88 -0.47 -14.26
C SER A 73 -10.57 1.02 -14.40
N ALA A 74 -11.16 1.86 -13.55
CA ALA A 74 -11.07 3.33 -13.69
C ALA A 74 -9.63 3.86 -13.72
N PHE A 75 -8.71 3.25 -12.96
CA PHE A 75 -7.28 3.56 -12.92
C PHE A 75 -6.42 2.31 -13.17
N GLU A 76 -6.97 1.30 -13.85
CA GLU A 76 -6.21 0.10 -14.20
C GLU A 76 -5.08 0.46 -15.15
N SER A 77 -3.91 -0.14 -14.94
CA SER A 77 -2.68 0.11 -15.69
C SER A 77 -2.16 1.56 -15.58
N CYS A 78 -2.57 2.30 -14.54
CA CYS A 78 -1.89 3.52 -14.12
C CYS A 78 -0.79 3.15 -13.12
N PRO A 79 0.47 3.57 -13.31
CA PRO A 79 1.58 3.25 -12.39
C PRO A 79 1.56 4.15 -11.15
N LEU A 80 0.41 4.23 -10.48
CA LEU A 80 0.23 5.03 -9.28
C LEU A 80 1.13 4.50 -8.16
N SER A 81 1.98 5.35 -7.61
CA SER A 81 2.81 4.98 -6.46
C SER A 81 1.96 4.77 -5.21
N SER A 82 0.99 5.66 -4.99
CA SER A 82 0.02 5.54 -3.91
C SER A 82 -1.30 6.23 -4.27
N VAL A 83 -2.39 5.78 -3.66
CA VAL A 83 -3.70 6.43 -3.74
C VAL A 83 -4.41 6.35 -2.41
N THR A 84 -5.05 7.44 -2.03
CA THR A 84 -5.97 7.47 -0.89
C THR A 84 -7.40 7.49 -1.42
N ILE A 85 -8.19 6.51 -1.00
CA ILE A 85 -9.62 6.43 -1.34
C ILE A 85 -10.40 7.14 -0.24
N PRO A 86 -11.10 8.24 -0.56
CA PRO A 86 -11.85 9.00 0.43
C PRO A 86 -12.91 8.16 1.16
N LYS A 87 -13.19 8.49 2.41
CA LYS A 87 -14.24 7.84 3.21
C LYS A 87 -15.66 8.03 2.67
N THR A 88 -15.84 8.97 1.76
CA THR A 88 -17.11 9.27 1.07
C THR A 88 -17.42 8.31 -0.07
N VAL A 89 -16.42 7.58 -0.57
CA VAL A 89 -16.60 6.59 -1.64
C VAL A 89 -17.40 5.41 -1.10
N LYS A 90 -18.52 5.12 -1.76
CA LYS A 90 -19.45 4.03 -1.40
C LYS A 90 -19.41 2.87 -2.38
N LYS A 91 -18.93 3.11 -3.61
CA LYS A 91 -18.85 2.11 -4.67
C LYS A 91 -17.49 2.16 -5.34
N ILE A 92 -16.87 0.98 -5.48
CA ILE A 92 -15.63 0.78 -6.23
C ILE A 92 -15.85 -0.42 -7.15
N GLY A 93 -15.58 -0.21 -8.44
CA GLY A 93 -15.67 -1.23 -9.46
C GLY A 93 -14.49 -2.22 -9.42
N GLN A 94 -14.61 -3.28 -10.21
CA GLN A 94 -13.56 -4.29 -10.34
C GLN A 94 -12.30 -3.68 -10.93
N GLU A 95 -11.14 -4.13 -10.47
CA GLU A 95 -9.82 -3.78 -11.00
C GLU A 95 -9.51 -2.27 -11.06
N SER A 96 -10.30 -1.43 -10.33
CA SER A 96 -10.21 0.02 -10.42
C SER A 96 -8.81 0.59 -10.16
N PHE A 97 -8.01 -0.07 -9.32
CA PHE A 97 -6.64 0.35 -8.95
C PHE A 97 -5.61 -0.73 -9.25
N ARG A 98 -5.88 -1.59 -10.23
CA ARG A 98 -4.94 -2.61 -10.64
C ARG A 98 -3.66 -1.97 -11.19
N GLY A 99 -2.54 -2.25 -10.54
CA GLY A 99 -1.24 -1.67 -10.86
C GLY A 99 -0.77 -0.61 -9.86
N CYS A 100 -1.65 -0.15 -8.94
CA CYS A 100 -1.26 0.75 -7.85
C CYS A 100 -0.42 -0.02 -6.80
N LYS A 101 0.64 0.64 -6.27
CA LYS A 101 1.54 0.01 -5.28
C LYS A 101 1.03 0.11 -3.86
N GLU A 102 0.43 1.24 -3.51
CA GLU A 102 -0.07 1.50 -2.16
C GLU A 102 -1.49 2.06 -2.21
N ILE A 103 -2.39 1.48 -1.43
CA ILE A 103 -3.77 1.94 -1.35
C ILE A 103 -4.12 2.22 0.11
N THR A 104 -4.51 3.45 0.38
CA THR A 104 -5.03 3.84 1.68
C THR A 104 -6.55 3.88 1.62
N VAL A 105 -7.20 3.22 2.58
CA VAL A 105 -8.66 3.22 2.76
C VAL A 105 -9.03 3.53 4.19
N TYR A 106 -10.29 3.90 4.39
CA TYR A 106 -10.85 4.12 5.71
C TYR A 106 -11.76 2.95 6.12
N ASP A 107 -11.76 2.62 7.41
CA ASP A 107 -12.67 1.65 8.02
C ASP A 107 -14.08 2.23 8.15
N SER A 108 -14.68 2.68 7.09
CA SER A 108 -16.03 3.21 7.16
C SER A 108 -17.01 2.09 7.55
N ILE A 109 -17.42 2.11 8.81
CA ILE A 109 -18.63 1.43 9.22
C ILE A 109 -19.74 2.41 8.88
N ASP A 110 -20.42 2.23 7.77
CA ASP A 110 -21.73 2.83 7.56
C ASP A 110 -22.73 2.04 8.43
N PRO A 111 -23.20 2.59 9.56
CA PRO A 111 -24.14 1.87 10.43
C PRO A 111 -25.50 1.64 9.73
N ASP A 112 -25.76 2.36 8.63
CA ASP A 112 -27.01 2.32 7.86
C ASP A 112 -26.88 1.51 6.56
N ALA A 113 -25.69 0.96 6.25
CA ALA A 113 -25.51 0.08 5.11
C ALA A 113 -26.40 -1.16 5.23
N LYS A 114 -27.56 -1.12 4.55
CA LYS A 114 -28.47 -2.26 4.49
C LYS A 114 -27.83 -3.36 3.64
N PRO A 115 -27.84 -4.63 4.12
CA PRO A 115 -27.34 -5.73 3.32
C PRO A 115 -28.11 -5.80 2.00
N CYS A 116 -27.41 -5.86 0.89
CA CYS A 116 -28.05 -6.12 -0.39
C CYS A 116 -28.70 -7.51 -0.33
N LYS A 117 -30.04 -7.57 -0.39
CA LYS A 117 -30.83 -8.82 -0.30
C LYS A 117 -30.93 -9.56 -1.62
N ARG A 118 -30.29 -9.10 -2.69
CA ARG A 118 -30.36 -9.73 -4.01
C ARG A 118 -29.09 -10.52 -4.29
N HIS A 119 -29.31 -11.73 -4.67
CA HIS A 119 -28.41 -12.77 -5.17
C HIS A 119 -26.96 -12.33 -5.40
N LEU A 120 -26.03 -13.13 -4.88
CA LEU A 120 -24.58 -13.04 -5.16
C LEU A 120 -24.26 -12.83 -6.66
N ASP A 121 -25.09 -13.34 -7.56
CA ASP A 121 -24.91 -13.22 -9.00
C ASP A 121 -25.40 -11.89 -9.59
N ALA A 122 -26.26 -11.16 -8.88
CA ALA A 122 -26.86 -9.92 -9.37
C ALA A 122 -26.17 -8.65 -8.83
N CYS A 123 -25.43 -8.76 -7.74
CA CYS A 123 -24.68 -7.64 -7.17
C CYS A 123 -23.20 -7.67 -7.54
N ASN A 124 -22.78 -8.54 -8.47
CA ASN A 124 -21.36 -8.78 -8.70
C ASN A 124 -20.58 -9.01 -7.40
N GLY A 125 -21.27 -9.62 -6.38
CA GLY A 125 -20.64 -9.90 -5.09
C GLY A 125 -20.22 -8.66 -4.31
N GLU A 126 -20.93 -7.53 -4.42
CA GLU A 126 -20.56 -6.30 -3.69
C GLU A 126 -20.37 -6.62 -2.21
N PRO A 127 -19.16 -6.57 -1.67
CA PRO A 127 -18.94 -6.70 -0.25
C PRO A 127 -19.55 -5.49 0.43
N ASN A 128 -20.18 -5.71 1.58
CA ASN A 128 -20.83 -4.66 2.36
C ASN A 128 -19.87 -3.63 2.98
N SER A 129 -18.59 -3.66 2.59
CA SER A 129 -17.60 -2.68 3.00
C SER A 129 -16.70 -2.32 1.83
N LEU A 130 -16.27 -1.07 1.79
CA LEU A 130 -15.29 -0.55 0.84
C LEU A 130 -14.03 -1.41 0.82
N LEU A 131 -13.54 -1.82 1.99
CA LEU A 131 -12.38 -2.68 2.15
C LEU A 131 -12.58 -4.03 1.46
N GLY A 132 -13.75 -4.64 1.63
CA GLY A 132 -14.06 -5.91 0.97
C GLY A 132 -14.14 -5.78 -0.55
N ALA A 133 -14.66 -4.65 -1.08
CA ALA A 133 -14.67 -4.37 -2.51
C ALA A 133 -13.24 -4.27 -3.05
N ILE A 134 -12.39 -3.53 -2.38
CA ILE A 134 -10.99 -3.36 -2.76
C ILE A 134 -10.27 -4.70 -2.77
N VAL A 135 -10.40 -5.49 -1.70
CA VAL A 135 -9.67 -6.76 -1.55
C VAL A 135 -10.17 -7.81 -2.54
N ASN A 136 -11.48 -7.91 -2.76
CA ASN A 136 -12.04 -8.95 -3.62
C ASN A 136 -11.98 -8.62 -5.11
N TYR A 137 -12.06 -7.34 -5.50
CA TYR A 137 -12.30 -6.97 -6.90
C TYR A 137 -11.30 -5.97 -7.48
N SER A 138 -10.69 -5.12 -6.67
CA SER A 138 -9.94 -3.97 -7.20
C SER A 138 -8.46 -4.22 -7.39
N LEU A 139 -7.90 -5.30 -6.85
CA LEU A 139 -6.47 -5.40 -6.63
C LEU A 139 -5.85 -6.70 -7.15
N ILE A 140 -6.58 -7.48 -7.94
CA ILE A 140 -6.01 -8.70 -8.49
C ILE A 140 -5.16 -8.35 -9.72
N SER A 141 -4.02 -7.72 -9.46
CA SER A 141 -2.89 -7.83 -10.38
C SER A 141 -2.16 -9.13 -10.05
N ASP A 142 -2.11 -10.05 -11.00
CA ASP A 142 -1.43 -11.34 -10.82
C ASP A 142 0.10 -11.22 -10.66
N TRP A 143 0.66 -10.01 -10.78
CA TRP A 143 2.09 -9.80 -11.01
C TRP A 143 2.74 -8.74 -10.13
N LEU A 144 2.01 -7.97 -9.33
CA LEU A 144 2.58 -6.88 -8.54
C LEU A 144 2.31 -7.05 -7.05
N ASP A 145 3.32 -6.74 -6.26
CA ASP A 145 3.21 -6.54 -4.82
C ASP A 145 2.55 -5.19 -4.54
N TYR A 146 1.65 -5.14 -3.56
CA TYR A 146 1.03 -3.89 -3.11
C TYR A 146 0.76 -3.91 -1.60
N GLU A 147 0.60 -2.73 -1.03
CA GLU A 147 0.24 -2.56 0.38
C GLU A 147 -1.12 -1.88 0.53
N ILE A 148 -1.94 -2.39 1.43
CA ILE A 148 -3.19 -1.74 1.85
C ILE A 148 -2.99 -1.16 3.23
N THR A 149 -3.17 0.14 3.38
CA THR A 149 -3.23 0.84 4.66
C THR A 149 -4.69 1.11 5.02
N VAL A 150 -5.11 0.64 6.19
CA VAL A 150 -6.45 0.91 6.71
C VAL A 150 -6.37 1.94 7.82
N ARG A 151 -7.08 3.06 7.64
CA ARG A 151 -7.19 4.15 8.62
C ARG A 151 -8.55 4.16 9.31
N SER A 152 -8.56 4.65 10.52
CA SER A 152 -9.80 4.97 11.23
C SER A 152 -10.50 6.16 10.56
N ALA A 153 -11.77 5.99 10.18
CA ALA A 153 -12.58 7.07 9.64
C ALA A 153 -12.86 8.19 10.68
N LYS A 154 -12.72 7.88 11.98
CA LYS A 154 -12.96 8.81 13.09
C LYS A 154 -11.71 9.60 13.47
N THR A 155 -10.57 8.91 13.67
CA THR A 155 -9.32 9.51 14.21
C THR A 155 -8.26 9.75 13.14
N ASN A 156 -8.45 9.23 11.92
CA ASN A 156 -7.46 9.22 10.84
C ASN A 156 -6.16 8.45 11.15
N GLU A 157 -6.08 7.78 12.29
CA GLU A 157 -4.94 6.95 12.66
C GLU A 157 -4.90 5.66 11.83
N ILE A 158 -3.70 5.17 11.56
CA ILE A 158 -3.52 3.87 10.90
C ILE A 158 -3.94 2.78 11.88
N LYS A 159 -4.93 1.99 11.52
CA LYS A 159 -5.33 0.81 12.29
C LYS A 159 -4.45 -0.39 12.01
N TYR A 160 -4.14 -0.60 10.75
CA TYR A 160 -3.25 -1.67 10.32
C TYR A 160 -2.84 -1.50 8.86
N LYS A 161 -1.78 -2.21 8.48
CA LYS A 161 -1.33 -2.37 7.11
C LYS A 161 -1.27 -3.84 6.74
N VAL A 162 -1.59 -4.15 5.49
CA VAL A 162 -1.50 -5.51 4.94
C VAL A 162 -0.69 -5.48 3.66
N TRP A 163 0.38 -6.25 3.65
CA TRP A 163 1.19 -6.45 2.47
C TRP A 163 0.67 -7.66 1.67
N MET A 164 0.38 -7.44 0.40
CA MET A 164 -0.14 -8.45 -0.52
C MET A 164 0.91 -8.75 -1.58
N GLY A 165 1.49 -9.96 -1.51
CA GLY A 165 2.49 -10.38 -2.48
C GLY A 165 1.91 -10.90 -3.80
N ALA A 166 2.77 -10.95 -4.82
CA ALA A 166 2.40 -11.41 -6.16
C ALA A 166 2.04 -12.92 -6.26
N ASP A 167 2.39 -13.74 -5.25
CA ASP A 167 2.09 -15.17 -5.27
C ASP A 167 0.61 -15.45 -5.04
N LYS A 168 -0.07 -16.01 -6.07
CA LYS A 168 -1.50 -16.37 -6.03
C LYS A 168 -1.87 -17.29 -4.86
N THR A 169 -0.97 -18.20 -4.48
CA THR A 169 -1.24 -19.13 -3.37
C THR A 169 -1.27 -18.42 -2.03
N GLN A 170 -0.54 -17.32 -1.88
CA GLN A 170 -0.54 -16.51 -0.68
C GLN A 170 -1.80 -15.66 -0.58
N ARG A 171 -2.28 -15.09 -1.67
CA ARG A 171 -3.48 -14.23 -1.70
C ARG A 171 -4.73 -14.90 -1.17
N SER A 172 -4.94 -16.17 -1.49
CA SER A 172 -6.13 -16.91 -1.02
C SER A 172 -6.21 -17.01 0.50
N TYR A 173 -5.08 -16.93 1.22
CA TYR A 173 -5.03 -16.96 2.67
C TYR A 173 -5.23 -15.59 3.30
N TYR A 174 -4.66 -14.53 2.71
CA TYR A 174 -4.80 -13.16 3.22
C TYR A 174 -6.21 -12.59 3.01
N CYS A 175 -6.84 -12.95 1.89
CA CYS A 175 -8.15 -12.45 1.49
C CYS A 175 -9.31 -13.26 2.06
N THR A 176 -9.09 -14.19 2.99
CA THR A 176 -10.19 -14.77 3.75
C THR A 176 -10.72 -13.71 4.69
N LEU A 177 -11.49 -12.79 4.12
CA LEU A 177 -12.30 -11.88 4.91
C LEU A 177 -13.16 -12.75 5.81
N LYS A 178 -13.13 -12.51 7.11
CA LYS A 178 -14.16 -13.03 8.03
C LYS A 178 -15.49 -12.42 7.60
N SER A 179 -16.06 -12.87 6.50
CA SER A 179 -17.45 -12.58 6.18
C SER A 179 -18.31 -13.62 6.87
N SER A 180 -18.61 -13.37 8.11
CA SER A 180 -19.98 -13.68 8.53
C SER A 180 -20.84 -12.70 7.72
N TRP A 181 -21.66 -13.17 6.84
CA TRP A 181 -22.70 -12.50 6.08
C TRP A 181 -23.25 -11.26 6.81
N GLY A 182 -22.57 -10.14 6.75
CA GLY A 182 -23.03 -8.92 7.41
C GLY A 182 -21.93 -8.02 7.95
N ARG A 183 -21.77 -6.88 7.36
CA ARG A 183 -21.43 -5.56 7.94
C ARG A 183 -20.00 -5.22 8.28
N ASN A 184 -19.05 -6.13 8.48
CA ASN A 184 -17.66 -5.78 8.82
C ASN A 184 -16.70 -6.74 8.11
N ALA A 185 -16.31 -6.43 6.89
CA ALA A 185 -15.20 -7.12 6.27
C ALA A 185 -13.91 -6.68 6.98
N THR A 186 -13.26 -7.60 7.66
CA THR A 186 -11.96 -7.41 8.28
C THR A 186 -10.99 -8.45 7.72
N PHE A 187 -9.71 -8.10 7.66
CA PHE A 187 -8.69 -9.09 7.31
C PHE A 187 -8.68 -10.23 8.32
N ASN A 188 -8.51 -11.45 7.81
CA ASN A 188 -8.35 -12.62 8.68
C ASN A 188 -6.88 -12.75 9.10
N PHE A 189 -6.50 -12.00 10.15
CA PHE A 189 -5.14 -12.03 10.66
C PHE A 189 -4.71 -13.39 11.17
N ASN A 190 -5.62 -14.20 11.72
CA ASN A 190 -5.29 -15.56 12.15
C ASN A 190 -4.82 -16.41 10.96
N ALA A 191 -5.47 -16.30 9.80
CA ALA A 191 -5.02 -17.00 8.59
C ALA A 191 -3.64 -16.51 8.11
N VAL A 192 -3.36 -15.19 8.25
CA VAL A 192 -2.02 -14.64 7.98
C VAL A 192 -0.98 -15.27 8.90
N ASP A 193 -1.27 -15.31 10.20
CA ASP A 193 -0.37 -15.81 11.23
C ASP A 193 -0.08 -17.32 11.05
N GLU A 194 -1.11 -18.12 10.78
CA GLU A 194 -0.98 -19.56 10.48
C GLU A 194 -0.19 -19.83 9.19
N PHE A 195 -0.32 -18.96 8.21
CA PHE A 195 0.35 -19.12 6.93
C PHE A 195 1.78 -18.55 6.91
N PHE A 196 2.12 -17.68 7.85
CA PHE A 196 3.41 -16.99 7.90
C PHE A 196 4.63 -17.91 7.73
N PRO A 197 4.72 -19.09 8.37
CA PRO A 197 5.84 -20.01 8.17
C PRO A 197 6.04 -20.42 6.70
N LYS A 198 4.97 -20.48 5.91
CA LYS A 198 4.94 -20.95 4.52
C LYS A 198 5.18 -19.84 3.49
N ILE A 199 5.22 -18.57 3.92
CA ILE A 199 5.47 -17.43 3.05
C ILE A 199 6.83 -17.58 2.36
N LYS A 200 6.85 -17.47 1.05
CA LYS A 200 8.04 -17.45 0.23
C LYS A 200 8.51 -16.00 0.01
N GLY A 201 9.82 -15.85 -0.20
CA GLY A 201 10.42 -14.53 -0.40
C GLY A 201 10.74 -13.81 0.91
N VAL A 202 12.04 -13.60 1.15
CA VAL A 202 12.54 -13.04 2.41
C VAL A 202 11.98 -11.64 2.66
N TYR A 203 12.01 -10.77 1.65
CA TYR A 203 11.54 -9.39 1.75
C TYR A 203 10.03 -9.31 2.01
N HIS A 204 9.25 -10.13 1.31
CA HIS A 204 7.81 -10.23 1.55
C HIS A 204 7.52 -10.64 3.00
N LYS A 205 8.20 -11.69 3.46
CA LYS A 205 8.03 -12.22 4.81
C LYS A 205 8.41 -11.20 5.89
N ILE A 206 9.47 -10.39 5.64
CA ILE A 206 9.86 -9.30 6.53
C ILE A 206 8.76 -8.22 6.59
N LYS A 207 8.20 -7.80 5.46
CA LYS A 207 7.11 -6.81 5.42
C LYS A 207 5.87 -7.30 6.17
N VAL A 208 5.48 -8.56 6.00
CA VAL A 208 4.36 -9.16 6.76
C VAL A 208 4.66 -9.15 8.26
N ALA A 209 5.85 -9.60 8.67
CA ALA A 209 6.24 -9.61 10.07
C ALA A 209 6.21 -8.21 10.70
N MET A 210 6.79 -7.23 10.02
CA MET A 210 6.82 -5.84 10.51
C MET A 210 5.42 -5.24 10.61
N ASN A 211 4.56 -5.44 9.59
CA ASN A 211 3.20 -4.94 9.65
C ASN A 211 2.39 -5.57 10.80
N ARG A 212 2.58 -6.88 11.06
CA ARG A 212 1.93 -7.55 12.19
C ARG A 212 2.43 -7.06 13.55
N LEU A 213 3.72 -6.75 13.69
CA LEU A 213 4.31 -6.22 14.92
C LEU A 213 3.95 -4.75 15.14
N ARG A 214 3.97 -3.93 14.08
CA ARG A 214 3.64 -2.50 14.14
C ARG A 214 2.14 -2.27 14.41
N TYR A 215 1.28 -3.12 13.87
CA TYR A 215 -0.18 -3.02 13.98
C TYR A 215 -0.78 -4.34 14.54
N PRO A 216 -0.64 -4.60 15.83
CA PRO A 216 -0.91 -5.92 16.45
C PRO A 216 -2.40 -6.17 16.68
N VAL A 217 -3.19 -6.32 15.62
CA VAL A 217 -4.62 -6.70 15.73
C VAL A 217 -4.72 -8.17 16.13
N ASP A 218 -5.33 -8.47 17.27
CA ASP A 218 -5.52 -9.82 17.82
C ASP A 218 -4.25 -10.68 17.89
N LEU A 219 -3.08 -10.06 18.06
CA LEU A 219 -1.78 -10.73 18.06
C LEU A 219 -1.44 -11.29 19.44
N THR A 220 -1.24 -12.61 19.53
CA THR A 220 -0.79 -13.28 20.77
C THR A 220 0.70 -13.04 21.02
N ASP A 221 1.15 -13.26 22.27
CA ASP A 221 2.57 -13.10 22.61
C ASP A 221 3.45 -14.14 21.90
N GLU A 222 2.96 -15.37 21.70
CA GLU A 222 3.66 -16.40 20.92
C GLU A 222 3.85 -15.97 19.44
N GLN A 223 2.82 -15.37 18.85
CA GLN A 223 2.91 -14.84 17.50
C GLN A 223 3.86 -13.64 17.40
N LYS A 224 3.87 -12.74 18.40
CA LYS A 224 4.85 -11.64 18.47
C LYS A 224 6.27 -12.18 18.51
N GLU A 225 6.53 -13.20 19.31
CA GLU A 225 7.85 -13.81 19.41
C GLU A 225 8.25 -14.47 18.08
N MET A 226 7.33 -15.17 17.41
CA MET A 226 7.56 -15.75 16.09
C MET A 226 8.00 -14.71 15.07
N TYR A 227 7.30 -13.58 14.99
CA TYR A 227 7.62 -12.49 14.07
C TYR A 227 8.94 -11.81 14.42
N SER A 228 9.14 -11.48 15.70
CA SER A 228 10.37 -10.82 16.18
C SER A 228 11.60 -11.71 15.96
N SER A 229 11.51 -12.99 16.27
CA SER A 229 12.58 -13.97 16.02
C SER A 229 12.92 -14.06 14.53
N TYR A 230 11.91 -14.01 13.65
CA TYR A 230 12.15 -14.03 12.21
C TYR A 230 12.89 -12.77 11.75
N ILE A 231 12.53 -11.59 12.23
CA ILE A 231 13.21 -10.32 11.92
C ILE A 231 14.67 -10.37 12.35
N VAL A 232 14.94 -10.80 13.59
CA VAL A 232 16.31 -10.92 14.13
C VAL A 232 17.14 -11.92 13.32
N HIS A 233 16.55 -13.04 12.91
CA HIS A 233 17.21 -14.04 12.06
C HIS A 233 17.50 -13.49 10.66
N SER A 234 16.63 -12.68 10.14
CA SER A 234 16.72 -12.06 8.79
C SER A 234 17.36 -10.67 8.81
N ALA A 235 18.07 -10.29 9.86
CA ALA A 235 18.54 -8.94 10.15
C ALA A 235 19.18 -8.21 8.95
N LYS A 236 20.12 -8.84 8.26
CA LYS A 236 20.78 -8.26 7.08
C LYS A 236 19.77 -7.96 5.95
N ASN A 237 18.89 -8.91 5.66
CA ASN A 237 17.89 -8.75 4.62
C ASN A 237 16.85 -7.70 4.99
N ALA A 238 16.54 -7.52 6.28
CA ALA A 238 15.64 -6.49 6.75
C ALA A 238 16.20 -5.09 6.48
N VAL A 239 17.47 -4.86 6.78
CA VAL A 239 18.14 -3.59 6.47
C VAL A 239 18.29 -3.38 4.97
N LYS A 240 18.69 -4.42 4.21
CA LYS A 240 18.78 -4.34 2.75
C LYS A 240 17.42 -4.01 2.10
N LEU A 241 16.32 -4.54 2.64
CA LEU A 241 14.98 -4.19 2.19
C LEU A 241 14.72 -2.70 2.34
N CYS A 242 15.04 -2.09 3.50
CA CYS A 242 14.87 -0.65 3.72
C CYS A 242 15.68 0.17 2.71
N ILE A 243 16.90 -0.22 2.43
CA ILE A 243 17.77 0.44 1.45
C ILE A 243 17.20 0.32 0.03
N ASP A 244 16.73 -0.88 -0.36
CA ASP A 244 16.18 -1.14 -1.69
C ASP A 244 14.84 -0.44 -1.93
N THR A 245 14.07 -0.19 -0.88
CA THR A 245 12.76 0.48 -0.95
C THR A 245 12.79 1.96 -0.55
N ASP A 246 13.96 2.47 -0.17
CA ASP A 246 14.15 3.83 0.38
C ASP A 246 13.23 4.13 1.58
N ASP A 247 13.00 3.12 2.43
CA ASP A 247 12.07 3.17 3.56
C ASP A 247 12.81 3.39 4.88
N MET A 248 13.04 4.66 5.22
CA MET A 248 13.73 5.03 6.45
C MET A 248 12.85 4.84 7.69
N GLU A 249 11.54 4.93 7.54
CA GLU A 249 10.60 4.67 8.65
C GLU A 249 10.67 3.20 9.08
N LEU A 250 10.69 2.28 8.11
CA LEU A 250 10.90 0.86 8.39
C LEU A 250 12.25 0.59 9.05
N MET A 251 13.30 1.32 8.62
CA MET A 251 14.64 1.21 9.21
C MET A 251 14.66 1.55 10.70
N LEU A 252 14.02 2.67 11.07
CA LEU A 252 13.93 3.10 12.47
C LEU A 252 13.13 2.11 13.32
N ASP A 253 12.05 1.55 12.78
CA ASP A 253 11.29 0.52 13.48
C ASP A 253 12.07 -0.77 13.68
N LEU A 254 12.93 -1.13 12.74
CA LEU A 254 13.76 -2.32 12.84
C LEU A 254 14.87 -2.20 13.90
N GLU A 255 15.26 -0.97 14.26
CA GLU A 255 16.31 -0.73 15.24
C GLU A 255 16.01 -1.40 16.60
N GLN A 256 14.75 -1.35 17.04
CA GLN A 256 14.33 -1.98 18.30
C GLN A 256 14.58 -3.49 18.36
N PHE A 257 14.74 -4.17 17.23
CA PHE A 257 15.05 -5.60 17.15
C PHE A 257 16.54 -5.89 17.10
N GLY A 258 17.41 -4.88 17.19
CA GLY A 258 18.86 -5.04 17.14
C GLY A 258 19.37 -5.68 15.84
N VAL A 259 18.77 -5.31 14.72
CA VAL A 259 19.14 -5.85 13.39
C VAL A 259 20.51 -5.38 12.91
N ILE A 260 20.95 -4.20 13.37
CA ILE A 260 22.28 -3.67 13.11
C ILE A 260 23.22 -4.16 14.21
N LYS A 261 24.21 -4.96 13.81
CA LYS A 261 25.17 -5.58 14.71
C LYS A 261 26.60 -5.22 14.29
N LYS A 262 27.54 -5.26 15.22
CA LYS A 262 28.96 -5.09 14.92
C LYS A 262 29.47 -6.05 13.84
N SER A 263 28.84 -7.22 13.73
CA SER A 263 29.21 -8.25 12.75
C SER A 263 28.66 -8.03 11.34
N ASN A 264 27.68 -7.12 11.15
CA ASN A 264 27.05 -6.91 9.85
C ASN A 264 27.10 -5.46 9.35
N ILE A 265 27.49 -4.52 10.19
CA ILE A 265 27.43 -3.07 9.87
C ILE A 265 28.31 -2.71 8.65
N ASP A 266 29.49 -3.33 8.51
CA ASP A 266 30.41 -3.02 7.41
C ASP A 266 29.85 -3.49 6.06
N GLU A 267 29.23 -4.70 6.02
CA GLU A 267 28.56 -5.22 4.83
C GLU A 267 27.34 -4.35 4.45
N LEU A 268 26.60 -3.87 5.44
CA LEU A 268 25.44 -3.00 5.21
C LEU A 268 25.85 -1.62 4.69
N LEU A 269 26.96 -1.07 5.18
CA LEU A 269 27.54 0.18 4.68
C LEU A 269 28.01 0.05 3.23
N GLU A 270 28.70 -1.05 2.90
CA GLU A 270 29.11 -1.34 1.53
C GLU A 270 27.88 -1.41 0.61
N TYR A 271 26.85 -2.17 1.01
CA TYR A 271 25.61 -2.31 0.26
C TYR A 271 24.89 -0.96 0.03
N ALA A 272 24.75 -0.14 1.08
CA ALA A 272 24.13 1.18 0.97
C ALA A 272 24.91 2.11 0.03
N THR A 273 26.25 2.01 0.05
CA THR A 273 27.15 2.79 -0.82
C THR A 273 27.00 2.37 -2.28
N GLU A 274 26.99 1.05 -2.57
CA GLU A 274 26.78 0.50 -3.91
C GLU A 274 25.43 0.94 -4.50
N LYS A 275 24.38 0.97 -3.67
CA LYS A 275 23.04 1.43 -4.04
C LYS A 275 22.94 2.95 -4.14
N LYS A 276 23.97 3.71 -3.76
CA LYS A 276 23.96 5.17 -3.68
C LYS A 276 22.88 5.72 -2.74
N ALA A 277 22.52 4.96 -1.72
CA ALA A 277 21.52 5.28 -0.71
C ALA A 277 22.11 6.22 0.35
N VAL A 278 22.25 7.51 0.03
CA VAL A 278 23.00 8.49 0.83
C VAL A 278 22.51 8.59 2.26
N GLN A 279 21.19 8.65 2.48
CA GLN A 279 20.60 8.76 3.82
C GLN A 279 20.87 7.50 4.68
N PHE A 280 20.80 6.31 4.08
CA PHE A 280 21.11 5.05 4.79
C PHE A 280 22.61 4.92 5.09
N THR A 281 23.47 5.36 4.17
CA THR A 281 24.92 5.39 4.40
C THR A 281 25.26 6.31 5.57
N ALA A 282 24.70 7.51 5.62
CA ALA A 282 24.89 8.45 6.72
C ALA A 282 24.39 7.87 8.05
N TYR A 283 23.17 7.35 8.07
CA TYR A 283 22.58 6.72 9.26
C TYR A 283 23.43 5.54 9.78
N LEU A 284 23.86 4.64 8.90
CA LEU A 284 24.68 3.48 9.30
C LEU A 284 26.08 3.88 9.81
N LEU A 285 26.68 4.96 9.26
CA LEU A 285 27.94 5.51 9.76
C LEU A 285 27.77 6.07 11.17
N GLU A 286 26.75 6.90 11.40
CA GLU A 286 26.44 7.47 12.71
C GLU A 286 26.13 6.34 13.74
N TYR A 287 25.34 5.35 13.32
CA TYR A 287 25.05 4.19 14.17
C TYR A 287 26.32 3.42 14.56
N LYS A 288 27.23 3.20 13.60
CA LYS A 288 28.51 2.55 13.84
C LYS A 288 29.38 3.31 14.83
N GLU A 289 29.46 4.63 14.65
CA GLU A 289 30.24 5.49 15.55
C GLU A 289 29.68 5.50 16.97
N SER A 290 28.38 5.64 17.11
CA SER A 290 27.71 5.72 18.42
C SER A 290 27.69 4.40 19.20
N HIS A 291 27.54 3.26 18.50
CA HIS A 291 27.31 1.97 19.17
C HIS A 291 28.51 1.01 19.16
N PHE A 292 29.42 1.16 18.18
CA PHE A 292 30.50 0.19 17.99
C PHE A 292 31.92 0.78 18.05
N SER A 293 32.08 2.10 18.09
CA SER A 293 33.38 2.73 18.28
C SER A 293 33.82 2.58 19.73
N ASN A 294 34.96 1.95 19.96
CA ASN A 294 35.56 1.89 21.27
C ASN A 294 36.05 3.30 21.63
N GLY A 295 35.23 4.14 22.27
CA GLY A 295 35.59 5.34 23.05
C GLY A 295 36.82 6.20 22.71
N LYS A 296 37.40 6.09 21.53
CA LYS A 296 38.45 6.99 21.03
C LYS A 296 37.74 8.07 20.23
N ASN A 297 37.51 9.21 20.89
CA ASN A 297 37.11 10.43 20.22
C ASN A 297 38.03 10.67 19.03
N VAL A 298 37.43 10.78 17.83
CA VAL A 298 38.14 11.22 16.60
C VAL A 298 38.76 12.61 16.82
N LEU A 299 38.30 13.39 17.79
CA LEU A 299 38.90 14.66 18.24
C LEU A 299 40.32 14.51 18.86
N ASP A 300 40.71 13.36 19.36
CA ASP A 300 42.05 13.10 19.88
C ASP A 300 43.10 12.80 18.79
N SER A 301 42.65 12.47 17.57
CA SER A 301 43.54 12.27 16.42
C SER A 301 43.80 13.54 15.61
N LEU A 302 43.16 14.64 15.92
CA LEU A 302 43.34 15.95 15.29
C LEU A 302 44.18 16.93 16.14
N LYS A 303 44.92 16.43 17.11
CA LYS A 303 45.97 17.23 17.74
C LYS A 303 47.16 17.34 16.78
N LEU A 304 47.12 18.38 15.97
CA LEU A 304 48.27 19.07 15.41
C LEU A 304 48.61 20.24 16.33
#